data_f4308d82ca40492912c1cf1e88c70da2
#
_entry.id   f4308d82ca40492912c1cf1e88c70da2
#
_cell.length_a   1.000
_cell.length_b   1.000
_cell.length_c   1.000
_cell.angle_alpha   90.00
_cell.angle_beta   90.00
_cell.angle_gamma   90.00
#
_symmetry.space_group_name_H-M   'P 1'
#
loop_
_entity.id
_entity.type
_entity.pdbx_description
1 polymer ?
#
loop_
_entity_poly.entity_id
_entity_poly.type
_entity_poly.pdbx_seq_one_letter_code
_entity_poly.pdbx_strand_id
1 'polypeptide(L)'
;MAEPAAGLLSNDDATIFSTNYIKPIVEAVQDENFLFVLHNCGNTGHCTQSMIDSGARALHFGNQCDIVSALQQVPSDRIVMGNLDPVGIFKLSSPKQVYDETERLLHATADFDNFIISTGCDVPPGVSLENINAFYRAVEIFRNRH
;
A
#
# COMPACT_ATOMS: atom_id res chain seq x y z
N MET A 1 6.37 9.16 -4.37
CA MET A 1 6.23 9.15 -5.84
C MET A 1 5.11 8.21 -6.23
N ALA A 2 4.28 8.55 -7.19
CA ALA A 2 3.19 7.69 -7.65
C ALA A 2 3.32 7.40 -9.14
N GLU A 3 3.06 6.15 -9.53
CA GLU A 3 3.13 5.64 -10.90
C GLU A 3 1.77 5.05 -11.32
N PRO A 4 0.87 5.88 -11.86
CA PRO A 4 -0.51 5.45 -12.13
C PRO A 4 -0.60 4.37 -13.22
N ALA A 5 0.38 4.26 -14.10
CA ALA A 5 0.41 3.28 -15.20
C ALA A 5 1.18 1.99 -14.88
N ALA A 6 1.77 1.87 -13.70
CA ALA A 6 2.65 0.74 -13.36
C ALA A 6 1.94 -0.64 -13.46
N GLY A 7 0.65 -0.70 -13.10
CA GLY A 7 -0.15 -1.93 -13.21
C GLY A 7 -0.39 -2.44 -14.65
N LEU A 8 -0.02 -1.66 -15.67
CA LEU A 8 -0.13 -2.04 -17.08
C LEU A 8 1.18 -2.62 -17.64
N LEU A 9 2.26 -2.53 -16.88
CA LEU A 9 3.59 -2.98 -17.31
C LEU A 9 3.82 -4.45 -16.89
N SER A 10 4.60 -5.17 -17.67
CA SER A 10 5.23 -6.42 -17.21
C SER A 10 6.30 -6.08 -16.15
N ASN A 11 6.78 -7.07 -15.38
CA ASN A 11 7.88 -6.84 -14.45
C ASN A 11 9.16 -6.34 -15.14
N ASP A 12 9.46 -6.87 -16.34
CA ASP A 12 10.62 -6.45 -17.13
C ASP A 12 10.47 -5.01 -17.62
N ASP A 13 9.28 -4.64 -18.12
CA ASP A 13 8.99 -3.27 -18.55
C ASP A 13 9.00 -2.30 -17.34
N ALA A 14 8.48 -2.73 -16.19
CA ALA A 14 8.55 -1.94 -14.96
C ALA A 14 10.02 -1.68 -14.56
N THR A 15 10.90 -2.66 -14.73
CA THR A 15 12.34 -2.46 -14.50
C THR A 15 12.93 -1.43 -15.47
N ILE A 16 12.61 -1.54 -16.77
CA ILE A 16 13.16 -0.67 -17.81
C ILE A 16 12.62 0.75 -17.72
N PHE A 17 11.29 0.91 -17.57
CA PHE A 17 10.61 2.20 -17.71
C PHE A 17 10.30 2.90 -16.38
N SER A 18 10.48 2.22 -15.24
CA SER A 18 10.23 2.75 -13.91
C SER A 18 11.47 2.65 -13.02
N THR A 19 11.85 1.44 -12.60
CA THR A 19 12.89 1.19 -11.60
C THR A 19 14.20 1.90 -11.92
N ASN A 20 14.66 1.83 -13.18
CA ASN A 20 15.90 2.45 -13.62
C ASN A 20 15.93 4.00 -13.47
N TYR A 21 14.76 4.63 -13.45
CA TYR A 21 14.62 6.08 -13.28
C TYR A 21 14.35 6.46 -11.81
N ILE A 22 13.66 5.61 -11.07
CA ILE A 22 13.35 5.85 -9.65
C ILE A 22 14.58 5.64 -8.79
N LYS A 23 15.35 4.60 -9.04
CA LYS A 23 16.52 4.25 -8.23
C LYS A 23 17.51 5.41 -8.03
N PRO A 24 17.94 6.14 -9.06
CA PRO A 24 18.81 7.30 -8.85
C PRO A 24 18.17 8.42 -8.03
N ILE A 25 16.84 8.57 -8.09
CA ILE A 25 16.12 9.56 -7.29
C ILE A 25 16.13 9.10 -5.82
N VAL A 26 15.81 7.84 -5.56
CA VAL A 26 15.84 7.27 -4.21
C VAL A 26 17.23 7.43 -3.58
N GLU A 27 18.28 7.07 -4.32
CA GLU A 27 19.67 7.19 -3.88
C GLU A 27 20.08 8.64 -3.56
N ALA A 28 19.48 9.61 -4.26
CA ALA A 28 19.80 11.03 -4.06
C ALA A 28 19.05 11.67 -2.88
N VAL A 29 17.86 11.14 -2.50
CA VAL A 29 17.00 11.84 -1.52
C VAL A 29 16.72 11.05 -0.25
N GLN A 30 16.80 9.70 -0.31
CA GLN A 30 16.47 8.85 0.83
C GLN A 30 17.65 8.72 1.79
N ASP A 31 17.46 9.10 3.06
CA ASP A 31 18.45 8.97 4.11
C ASP A 31 17.80 8.56 5.45
N GLU A 32 18.42 8.81 6.58
CA GLU A 32 17.89 8.51 7.91
C GLU A 32 16.72 9.44 8.31
N ASN A 33 16.58 10.60 7.68
CA ASN A 33 15.60 11.64 7.98
C ASN A 33 14.49 11.75 6.90
N PHE A 34 14.71 11.17 5.71
CA PHE A 34 13.78 11.22 4.59
C PHE A 34 13.47 9.83 4.04
N LEU A 35 12.21 9.43 4.22
CA LEU A 35 11.68 8.16 3.71
C LEU A 35 11.04 8.37 2.33
N PHE A 36 11.54 7.66 1.32
CA PHE A 36 10.91 7.64 0.01
C PHE A 36 9.81 6.56 -0.03
N VAL A 37 8.59 6.97 -0.38
CA VAL A 37 7.46 6.07 -0.60
C VAL A 37 7.21 5.93 -2.10
N LEU A 38 7.30 4.70 -2.62
CA LEU A 38 6.92 4.38 -4.00
C LEU A 38 5.51 3.81 -4.01
N HIS A 39 4.59 4.49 -4.71
CA HIS A 39 3.22 4.01 -4.93
C HIS A 39 3.03 3.56 -6.38
N ASN A 40 2.63 2.32 -6.56
CA ASN A 40 2.22 1.77 -7.84
C ASN A 40 0.72 1.47 -7.81
N CYS A 41 -0.03 2.14 -8.70
CA CYS A 41 -1.48 1.95 -8.83
C CYS A 41 -1.84 0.65 -9.55
N GLY A 42 -3.04 0.15 -9.27
CA GLY A 42 -3.63 -1.00 -9.97
C GLY A 42 -3.14 -2.35 -9.44
N ASN A 43 -3.17 -3.36 -10.30
CA ASN A 43 -2.70 -4.70 -9.96
C ASN A 43 -1.21 -4.82 -10.24
N THR A 44 -0.40 -4.49 -9.28
CA THR A 44 1.07 -4.45 -9.38
C THR A 44 1.78 -5.57 -8.63
N GLY A 45 1.06 -6.57 -8.12
CA GLY A 45 1.66 -7.69 -7.40
C GLY A 45 2.73 -8.45 -8.19
N HIS A 46 2.59 -8.51 -9.51
CA HIS A 46 3.60 -9.08 -10.40
C HIS A 46 4.84 -8.20 -10.61
N CYS A 47 4.78 -6.92 -10.21
CA CYS A 47 5.90 -5.97 -10.26
C CYS A 47 6.56 -5.74 -8.89
N THR A 48 6.24 -6.55 -7.87
CA THR A 48 6.79 -6.39 -6.51
C THR A 48 8.32 -6.36 -6.53
N GLN A 49 8.97 -7.21 -7.30
CA GLN A 49 10.43 -7.24 -7.38
C GLN A 49 11.00 -5.93 -7.97
N SER A 50 10.41 -5.39 -9.03
CA SER A 50 10.82 -4.10 -9.61
C SER A 50 10.67 -2.95 -8.60
N MET A 51 9.60 -2.96 -7.79
CA MET A 51 9.43 -1.98 -6.70
C MET A 51 10.54 -2.14 -5.64
N ILE A 52 10.89 -3.36 -5.25
CA ILE A 52 12.00 -3.65 -4.31
C ILE A 52 13.32 -3.12 -4.87
N ASP A 53 13.61 -3.39 -6.15
CA ASP A 53 14.85 -3.01 -6.82
C ASP A 53 15.02 -1.49 -6.99
N SER A 54 13.92 -0.72 -6.90
CA SER A 54 13.97 0.74 -6.86
C SER A 54 14.76 1.31 -5.67
N GLY A 55 14.93 0.52 -4.61
CA GLY A 55 15.60 0.95 -3.40
C GLY A 55 14.73 1.74 -2.42
N ALA A 56 13.47 2.04 -2.76
CA ALA A 56 12.54 2.73 -1.86
C ALA A 56 12.32 1.91 -0.58
N ARG A 57 12.39 2.58 0.59
CA ARG A 57 12.17 1.92 1.89
C ARG A 57 10.71 1.69 2.22
N ALA A 58 9.78 2.35 1.53
CA ALA A 58 8.36 2.12 1.68
C ALA A 58 7.70 1.90 0.32
N LEU A 59 6.93 0.81 0.23
CA LEU A 59 6.24 0.38 -0.99
C LEU A 59 4.74 0.40 -0.72
N HIS A 60 4.02 1.21 -1.47
CA HIS A 60 2.57 1.37 -1.34
C HIS A 60 1.86 0.70 -2.52
N PHE A 61 1.00 -0.26 -2.22
CA PHE A 61 0.33 -1.10 -3.20
C PHE A 61 -1.11 -0.70 -3.42
N GLY A 62 -1.56 -0.77 -4.69
CA GLY A 62 -2.95 -0.58 -5.07
C GLY A 62 -3.88 -1.66 -4.51
N ASN A 63 -5.18 -1.34 -4.42
CA ASN A 63 -6.19 -2.22 -3.82
C ASN A 63 -6.43 -3.54 -4.58
N GLN A 64 -5.96 -3.66 -5.82
CA GLN A 64 -6.06 -4.90 -6.60
C GLN A 64 -4.88 -5.86 -6.36
N CYS A 65 -3.84 -5.43 -5.65
CA CYS A 65 -2.72 -6.29 -5.28
C CYS A 65 -3.11 -7.18 -4.10
N ASP A 66 -2.72 -8.44 -4.13
CA ASP A 66 -2.74 -9.29 -2.94
C ASP A 66 -1.61 -8.84 -2.00
N ILE A 67 -1.99 -8.11 -0.95
CA ILE A 67 -1.04 -7.48 -0.03
C ILE A 67 -0.27 -8.50 0.80
N VAL A 68 -0.88 -9.64 1.14
CA VAL A 68 -0.20 -10.72 1.89
C VAL A 68 0.88 -11.34 1.02
N SER A 69 0.58 -11.60 -0.25
CA SER A 69 1.57 -12.08 -1.21
C SER A 69 2.71 -11.09 -1.44
N ALA A 70 2.42 -9.78 -1.45
CA ALA A 70 3.45 -8.75 -1.52
C ALA A 70 4.32 -8.74 -0.26
N LEU A 71 3.72 -8.82 0.93
CA LEU A 71 4.43 -8.88 2.21
C LEU A 71 5.38 -10.08 2.33
N GLN A 72 5.00 -11.23 1.75
CA GLN A 72 5.86 -12.42 1.71
C GLN A 72 7.10 -12.25 0.81
N GLN A 73 7.04 -11.35 -0.17
CA GLN A 73 8.12 -11.08 -1.12
C GLN A 73 9.03 -9.94 -0.66
N VAL A 74 8.46 -8.94 0.01
CA VAL A 74 9.19 -7.73 0.44
C VAL A 74 10.03 -8.04 1.68
N PRO A 75 11.33 -7.71 1.68
CA PRO A 75 12.18 -7.86 2.87
C PRO A 75 11.62 -7.10 4.08
N SER A 76 11.78 -7.66 5.28
CA SER A 76 11.24 -7.10 6.53
C SER A 76 11.84 -5.76 6.96
N ASP A 77 12.96 -5.35 6.36
CA ASP A 77 13.58 -4.03 6.55
C ASP A 77 12.92 -2.92 5.72
N ARG A 78 11.88 -3.24 4.95
CA ARG A 78 11.12 -2.30 4.13
C ARG A 78 9.65 -2.27 4.55
N ILE A 79 9.06 -1.10 4.52
CA ILE A 79 7.65 -0.88 4.84
C ILE A 79 6.79 -1.25 3.63
N VAL A 80 5.74 -2.04 3.89
CA VAL A 80 4.66 -2.31 2.93
C VAL A 80 3.42 -1.56 3.38
N MET A 81 2.78 -0.81 2.47
CA MET A 81 1.61 0.02 2.78
C MET A 81 0.44 -0.33 1.87
N GLY A 82 -0.76 -0.19 2.39
CA GLY A 82 -2.01 -0.38 1.62
C GLY A 82 -3.03 -1.21 2.40
N ASN A 83 -4.08 -1.79 1.80
CA ASN A 83 -4.49 -1.51 0.43
C ASN A 83 -6.02 -1.65 0.29
N LEU A 84 -6.75 -1.10 1.29
CA LEU A 84 -8.22 -1.08 1.21
C LEU A 84 -8.71 -0.32 -0.02
N ASP A 85 -9.79 -0.80 -0.64
CA ASP A 85 -10.37 -0.17 -1.82
C ASP A 85 -10.95 1.21 -1.48
N PRO A 86 -10.37 2.31 -2.05
CA PRO A 86 -10.81 3.66 -1.75
C PRO A 86 -12.20 3.98 -2.29
N VAL A 87 -12.64 3.28 -3.33
CA VAL A 87 -13.97 3.49 -3.94
C VAL A 87 -14.97 2.47 -3.42
N GLY A 88 -14.70 1.17 -3.60
CA GLY A 88 -15.64 0.12 -3.25
C GLY A 88 -15.92 0.07 -1.74
N ILE A 89 -14.87 0.23 -0.92
CA ILE A 89 -14.99 0.17 0.53
C ILE A 89 -15.19 1.57 1.14
N PHE A 90 -14.28 2.52 0.91
CA PHE A 90 -14.38 3.81 1.60
C PHE A 90 -15.55 4.68 1.13
N LYS A 91 -15.86 4.70 -0.18
CA LYS A 91 -16.88 5.61 -0.71
C LYS A 91 -18.27 4.97 -0.79
N LEU A 92 -18.36 3.72 -1.25
CA LEU A 92 -19.64 3.11 -1.61
C LEU A 92 -20.21 2.18 -0.53
N SER A 93 -19.43 1.80 0.48
CA SER A 93 -19.87 0.91 1.53
C SER A 93 -20.40 1.67 2.75
N SER A 94 -21.07 0.94 3.66
CA SER A 94 -21.49 1.45 4.97
C SER A 94 -20.32 1.52 5.94
N PRO A 95 -20.39 2.34 7.01
CA PRO A 95 -19.36 2.39 8.06
C PRO A 95 -19.08 1.01 8.67
N LYS A 96 -20.10 0.16 8.81
CA LYS A 96 -19.90 -1.21 9.29
C LYS A 96 -19.03 -2.04 8.35
N GLN A 97 -19.26 -1.95 7.05
CA GLN A 97 -18.46 -2.68 6.06
C GLN A 97 -17.01 -2.17 6.01
N VAL A 98 -16.80 -0.85 6.12
CA VAL A 98 -15.45 -0.28 6.24
C VAL A 98 -14.73 -0.84 7.47
N TYR A 99 -15.41 -0.87 8.61
CA TYR A 99 -14.86 -1.45 9.83
C TYR A 99 -14.49 -2.92 9.65
N ASP A 100 -15.43 -3.73 9.17
CA ASP A 100 -15.25 -5.19 9.01
C ASP A 100 -14.09 -5.51 8.04
N GLU A 101 -13.98 -4.79 6.90
CA GLU A 101 -12.89 -5.00 5.93
C GLU A 101 -11.54 -4.52 6.47
N THR A 102 -11.53 -3.44 7.24
CA THR A 102 -10.31 -2.98 7.93
C THR A 102 -9.82 -4.03 8.93
N GLU A 103 -10.71 -4.54 9.77
CA GLU A 103 -10.39 -5.59 10.75
C GLU A 103 -9.91 -6.87 10.06
N ARG A 104 -10.58 -7.28 8.96
CA ARG A 104 -10.17 -8.44 8.15
C ARG A 104 -8.74 -8.29 7.61
N LEU A 105 -8.42 -7.13 7.05
CA LEU A 105 -7.08 -6.86 6.52
C LEU A 105 -6.02 -6.86 7.62
N LEU A 106 -6.29 -6.21 8.75
CA LEU A 106 -5.39 -6.20 9.91
C LEU A 106 -5.10 -7.60 10.44
N HIS A 107 -6.12 -8.47 10.52
CA HIS A 107 -5.92 -9.86 10.91
C HIS A 107 -5.12 -10.66 9.88
N ALA A 108 -5.34 -10.43 8.59
CA ALA A 108 -4.60 -11.12 7.53
C ALA A 108 -3.12 -10.72 7.48
N THR A 109 -2.77 -9.55 8.02
CA THR A 109 -1.40 -9.01 8.00
C THR A 109 -0.75 -8.96 9.39
N ALA A 110 -1.37 -9.55 10.41
CA ALA A 110 -0.95 -9.45 11.81
C ALA A 110 0.46 -10.03 12.08
N ASP A 111 0.90 -10.99 11.27
CA ASP A 111 2.21 -11.63 11.41
C ASP A 111 3.37 -10.84 10.77
N PHE A 112 3.08 -9.67 10.18
CA PHE A 112 4.07 -8.84 9.48
C PHE A 112 4.30 -7.52 10.21
N ASP A 113 5.45 -7.37 10.84
CA ASP A 113 5.84 -6.17 11.60
C ASP A 113 6.13 -4.94 10.72
N ASN A 114 6.30 -5.14 9.41
CA ASN A 114 6.63 -4.11 8.43
C ASN A 114 5.39 -3.61 7.65
N PHE A 115 4.17 -3.89 8.11
CA PHE A 115 2.94 -3.46 7.43
C PHE A 115 2.33 -2.20 8.04
N ILE A 116 1.93 -1.27 7.17
CA ILE A 116 1.13 -0.09 7.53
C ILE A 116 -0.17 -0.12 6.73
N ILE A 117 -1.28 -0.28 7.42
CA ILE A 117 -2.59 -0.27 6.77
C ILE A 117 -2.93 1.13 6.24
N SER A 118 -3.42 1.19 5.02
CA SER A 118 -3.93 2.41 4.38
C SER A 118 -4.97 2.06 3.31
N THR A 119 -5.49 3.07 2.62
CA THR A 119 -6.19 2.84 1.34
C THR A 119 -5.18 2.46 0.25
N GLY A 120 -5.62 1.72 -0.76
CA GLY A 120 -4.74 1.30 -1.87
C GLY A 120 -4.49 2.41 -2.92
N CYS A 121 -5.09 3.56 -2.76
CA CYS A 121 -4.88 4.77 -3.56
C CYS A 121 -5.49 5.97 -2.85
N ASP A 122 -5.50 7.14 -3.49
CA ASP A 122 -6.12 8.36 -2.95
C ASP A 122 -7.60 8.14 -2.58
N VAL A 123 -8.00 8.67 -1.44
CA VAL A 123 -9.40 8.67 -1.02
C VAL A 123 -10.17 9.66 -1.89
N PRO A 124 -11.19 9.21 -2.66
CA PRO A 124 -11.91 10.12 -3.55
C PRO A 124 -12.78 11.12 -2.79
N PRO A 125 -13.06 12.28 -3.38
CA PRO A 125 -13.96 13.25 -2.77
C PRO A 125 -15.35 12.66 -2.53
N GLY A 126 -15.98 13.09 -1.43
CA GLY A 126 -17.32 12.64 -1.04
C GLY A 126 -17.37 11.33 -0.25
N VAL A 127 -16.24 10.83 0.24
CA VAL A 127 -16.23 9.80 1.28
C VAL A 127 -16.77 10.40 2.58
N SER A 128 -17.68 9.70 3.25
CA SER A 128 -18.28 10.18 4.49
C SER A 128 -17.28 10.17 5.66
N LEU A 129 -17.42 11.09 6.58
CA LEU A 129 -16.61 11.11 7.80
C LEU A 129 -16.88 9.87 8.66
N GLU A 130 -18.10 9.33 8.61
CA GLU A 130 -18.46 8.09 9.31
C GLU A 130 -17.64 6.90 8.82
N ASN A 131 -17.40 6.81 7.50
CA ASN A 131 -16.56 5.76 6.91
C ASN A 131 -15.09 5.93 7.33
N ILE A 132 -14.57 7.15 7.29
CA ILE A 132 -13.21 7.45 7.75
C ILE A 132 -13.06 7.11 9.25
N ASN A 133 -14.03 7.50 10.07
CA ASN A 133 -14.02 7.19 11.49
C ASN A 133 -14.12 5.67 11.77
N ALA A 134 -14.89 4.93 10.95
CA ALA A 134 -14.99 3.48 11.07
C ALA A 134 -13.64 2.79 10.83
N PHE A 135 -12.88 3.25 9.82
CA PHE A 135 -11.51 2.78 9.58
C PHE A 135 -10.61 3.00 10.80
N TYR A 136 -10.52 4.24 11.29
CA TYR A 136 -9.65 4.54 12.44
C TYR A 136 -10.07 3.80 13.70
N ARG A 137 -11.37 3.60 13.92
CA ARG A 137 -11.88 2.82 15.05
C ARG A 137 -11.45 1.36 14.98
N ALA A 138 -11.48 0.74 13.81
CA ALA A 138 -11.01 -0.64 13.63
C ALA A 138 -9.51 -0.75 13.95
N VAL A 139 -8.70 0.18 13.44
CA VAL A 139 -7.26 0.23 13.71
C VAL A 139 -6.98 0.41 15.21
N GLU A 140 -7.68 1.34 15.87
CA GLU A 140 -7.51 1.59 17.31
C GLU A 140 -7.86 0.36 18.16
N ILE A 141 -8.99 -0.28 17.87
CA ILE A 141 -9.43 -1.49 18.60
C ILE A 141 -8.44 -2.63 18.37
N PHE A 142 -7.99 -2.84 17.15
CA PHE A 142 -7.00 -3.87 16.83
C PHE A 142 -5.69 -3.65 17.61
N ARG A 143 -5.14 -2.44 17.56
CA ARG A 143 -3.90 -2.07 18.28
C ARG A 143 -4.00 -2.29 19.80
N ASN A 144 -5.17 -2.05 20.39
CA ASN A 144 -5.36 -2.20 21.84
C ASN A 144 -5.55 -3.68 22.29
N ARG A 145 -5.71 -4.60 21.34
CA ARG A 145 -5.85 -6.03 21.59
C ARG A 145 -4.54 -6.81 21.38
N HIS A 146 -3.60 -6.22 20.69
CA HIS A 146 -2.30 -6.79 20.33
C HIS A 146 -1.16 -5.89 20.82
#